data_a6e56de563f16516fd16d3742a1d2dd5
#
_entry.id   a6e56de563f16516fd16d3742a1d2dd5
#
_cell.length_a   1.000
_cell.length_b   1.000
_cell.length_c   1.000
_cell.angle_alpha   90.00
_cell.angle_beta   90.00
_cell.angle_gamma   90.00
#
_symmetry.space_group_name_H-M   'P 1'
#
loop_
_entity.id
_entity.type
_entity.pdbx_description
1 polymer ?
#
loop_
_entity_poly.entity_id
_entity_poly.type
_entity_poly.pdbx_seq_one_letter_code
_entity_poly.pdbx_strand_id
1 'polypeptide(L)'
;LWNAPRRGRKDPAPPFSVIIGRIFAWFCTVLYMTSRLPQIWTNFQRRSVRGLSMLLFLLAFFANLLYSISILSNPKAVGPDRYEYLSESLPFLLGSSGTLVFDLVILVQYAMWHDKHTPAPSSP
;
A
#
# COMPACT_ATOMS: atom_id res chain seq x y z
N LEU A 1 17.79 20.72 -13.03
CA LEU A 1 19.14 20.88 -12.55
C LEU A 1 19.21 20.67 -11.06
N TRP A 2 19.96 19.68 -10.70
CA TRP A 2 20.13 19.29 -9.31
C TRP A 2 20.98 20.29 -8.57
N ASN A 3 20.39 20.97 -7.58
CA ASN A 3 21.12 21.87 -6.70
C ASN A 3 21.54 21.11 -5.46
N ALA A 4 22.87 20.99 -5.24
CA ALA A 4 23.39 20.41 -4.03
C ALA A 4 22.87 21.19 -2.82
N PRO A 5 22.47 20.51 -1.74
CA PRO A 5 22.03 21.18 -0.52
C PRO A 5 23.18 22.03 0.03
N ARG A 6 22.91 23.31 0.22
CA ARG A 6 23.89 24.22 0.80
C ARG A 6 24.01 23.93 2.29
N ARG A 7 25.20 23.51 2.70
CA ARG A 7 25.51 23.29 4.12
C ARG A 7 25.26 24.58 4.90
N GLY A 8 24.51 24.48 5.99
CA GLY A 8 24.33 25.58 6.94
C GLY A 8 23.12 26.47 6.71
N ARG A 9 22.31 26.21 5.71
CA ARG A 9 21.06 26.93 5.51
C ARG A 9 19.94 26.17 6.25
N LYS A 10 19.33 26.82 7.23
CA LYS A 10 18.07 26.32 7.76
C LYS A 10 17.06 26.38 6.62
N ASP A 11 16.55 25.23 6.21
CA ASP A 11 15.54 25.19 5.18
C ASP A 11 14.33 26.02 5.64
N PRO A 12 13.79 26.87 4.77
CA PRO A 12 12.58 27.59 5.09
C PRO A 12 11.46 26.60 5.36
N ALA A 13 10.48 26.98 6.17
CA ALA A 13 9.27 26.21 6.39
C ALA A 13 8.73 25.71 5.04
N PRO A 14 8.27 24.44 4.96
CA PRO A 14 7.78 23.91 3.69
C PRO A 14 6.67 24.80 3.14
N PRO A 15 6.62 25.04 1.82
CA PRO A 15 5.58 25.84 1.21
C PRO A 15 4.20 25.22 1.49
N PHE A 16 3.19 26.05 1.52
CA PHE A 16 1.80 25.63 1.81
C PHE A 16 1.34 24.47 0.92
N SER A 17 1.78 24.46 -0.35
CA SER A 17 1.51 23.37 -1.29
C SER A 17 2.03 22.01 -0.83
N VAL A 18 3.20 21.99 -0.18
CA VAL A 18 3.77 20.74 0.36
C VAL A 18 2.96 20.23 1.54
N ILE A 19 2.50 21.13 2.40
CA ILE A 19 1.65 20.77 3.55
C ILE A 19 0.33 20.16 3.06
N ILE A 20 -0.31 20.80 2.07
CA ILE A 20 -1.54 20.28 1.47
C ILE A 20 -1.28 18.90 0.84
N GLY A 21 -0.17 18.74 0.11
CA GLY A 21 0.20 17.46 -0.48
C GLY A 21 0.36 16.35 0.55
N ARG A 22 0.96 16.66 1.70
CA ARG A 22 1.10 15.69 2.80
C ARG A 22 -0.25 15.30 3.40
N ILE A 23 -1.14 16.26 3.59
CA ILE A 23 -2.50 15.99 4.10
C ILE A 23 -3.24 15.06 3.15
N PHE A 24 -3.20 15.33 1.84
CA PHE A 24 -3.83 14.47 0.85
C PHE A 24 -3.18 13.09 0.78
N ALA A 25 -1.85 13.01 0.92
CA ALA A 25 -1.14 11.73 0.93
C ALA A 25 -1.58 10.84 2.09
N TRP A 26 -1.68 11.41 3.30
CA TRP A 26 -2.17 10.68 4.47
C TRP A 26 -3.64 10.28 4.32
N PHE A 27 -4.45 11.16 3.77
CA PHE A 27 -5.85 10.89 3.50
C PHE A 27 -6.01 9.73 2.51
N CYS A 28 -5.25 9.74 1.41
CA CYS A 28 -5.23 8.65 0.44
C CYS A 28 -4.78 7.33 1.08
N THR A 29 -3.75 7.38 1.94
CA THR A 29 -3.25 6.20 2.65
C THR A 29 -4.36 5.56 3.49
N VAL A 30 -5.08 6.35 4.26
CA VAL A 30 -6.20 5.87 5.07
C VAL A 30 -7.29 5.26 4.19
N LEU A 31 -7.64 5.94 3.08
CA LEU A 31 -8.63 5.43 2.14
C LEU A 31 -8.21 4.10 1.51
N TYR A 32 -6.94 3.98 1.08
CA TYR A 32 -6.42 2.74 0.53
C TYR A 32 -6.48 1.59 1.53
N MET A 33 -6.04 1.84 2.74
CA MET A 33 -6.04 0.82 3.79
C MET A 33 -7.46 0.40 4.14
N THR A 34 -8.36 1.37 4.33
CA THR A 34 -9.75 1.08 4.70
C THR A 34 -10.54 0.45 3.56
N SER A 35 -10.14 0.66 2.31
CA SER A 35 -10.81 0.03 1.15
C SER A 35 -10.67 -1.49 1.14
N ARG A 36 -9.61 -2.02 1.74
CA ARG A 36 -9.36 -3.46 1.83
C ARG A 36 -10.10 -4.15 2.98
N LEU A 37 -10.37 -3.41 4.04
CA LEU A 37 -11.00 -3.96 5.24
C LEU A 37 -12.40 -4.53 4.98
N PRO A 38 -13.32 -3.84 4.27
CA PRO A 38 -14.61 -4.41 3.94
C PRO A 38 -14.51 -5.69 3.14
N GLN A 39 -13.54 -5.78 2.24
CA GLN A 39 -13.33 -6.96 1.41
C GLN A 39 -12.90 -8.15 2.27
N ILE A 40 -11.95 -7.94 3.17
CA ILE A 40 -11.47 -8.98 4.10
C ILE A 40 -12.62 -9.44 5.00
N TRP A 41 -13.37 -8.50 5.53
CA TRP A 41 -14.51 -8.78 6.40
C TRP A 41 -15.60 -9.58 5.69
N THR A 42 -15.94 -9.17 4.48
CA THR A 42 -16.94 -9.87 3.66
C THR A 42 -16.48 -11.29 3.33
N ASN A 43 -15.22 -11.47 2.96
CA ASN A 43 -14.65 -12.78 2.69
C ASN A 43 -14.70 -13.67 3.93
N PHE A 44 -14.36 -13.11 5.08
CA PHE A 44 -14.36 -13.83 6.34
C PHE A 44 -15.78 -14.26 6.74
N GLN A 45 -16.77 -13.38 6.62
CA GLN A 45 -18.16 -13.69 6.95
C GLN A 45 -18.73 -14.77 6.04
N ARG A 46 -18.45 -14.68 4.76
CA ARG A 46 -18.92 -15.65 3.76
C ARG A 46 -18.10 -16.93 3.76
N ARG A 47 -16.91 -16.88 4.31
CA ARG A 47 -15.87 -17.89 4.15
C ARG A 47 -15.68 -18.28 2.68
N SER A 48 -15.70 -17.27 1.84
CA SER A 48 -15.69 -17.39 0.40
C SER A 48 -14.97 -16.20 -0.22
N VAL A 49 -14.26 -16.45 -1.30
CA VAL A 49 -13.63 -15.42 -2.13
C VAL A 49 -14.34 -15.27 -3.47
N ARG A 50 -15.57 -15.72 -3.52
CA ARG A 50 -16.38 -15.68 -4.73
C ARG A 50 -16.57 -14.24 -5.22
N GLY A 51 -16.37 -14.04 -6.52
CA GLY A 51 -16.46 -12.71 -7.12
C GLY A 51 -15.19 -11.89 -7.06
N LEU A 52 -14.13 -12.39 -6.39
CA LEU A 52 -12.84 -11.73 -6.36
C LEU A 52 -12.02 -12.04 -7.61
N SER A 53 -11.49 -10.98 -8.23
CA SER A 53 -10.51 -11.14 -9.30
C SER A 53 -9.15 -11.39 -8.69
N MET A 54 -8.71 -12.64 -8.68
CA MET A 54 -7.42 -13.03 -8.14
C MET A 54 -6.26 -12.34 -8.87
N LEU A 55 -6.37 -12.21 -10.18
CA LEU A 55 -5.37 -11.54 -10.99
C LEU A 55 -5.20 -10.08 -10.56
N LEU A 56 -6.30 -9.38 -10.28
CA LEU A 56 -6.27 -8.00 -9.84
C LEU A 56 -5.50 -7.85 -8.52
N PHE A 57 -5.78 -8.73 -7.55
CA PHE A 57 -5.10 -8.71 -6.25
C PHE A 57 -3.63 -9.08 -6.35
N LEU A 58 -3.28 -10.04 -7.21
CA LEU A 58 -1.89 -10.38 -7.47
C LEU A 58 -1.12 -9.21 -8.09
N LEU A 59 -1.71 -8.56 -9.08
CA LEU A 59 -1.09 -7.40 -9.73
C LEU A 59 -0.93 -6.25 -8.73
N ALA A 60 -1.96 -5.99 -7.92
CA ALA A 60 -1.89 -4.96 -6.89
C ALA A 60 -0.83 -5.29 -5.84
N PHE A 61 -0.73 -6.54 -5.42
CA PHE A 61 0.28 -7.01 -4.47
C PHE A 61 1.69 -6.76 -5.00
N PHE A 62 1.98 -7.19 -6.21
CA PHE A 62 3.30 -6.99 -6.81
C PHE A 62 3.61 -5.52 -7.06
N ALA A 63 2.63 -4.74 -7.50
CA ALA A 63 2.80 -3.30 -7.71
C ALA A 63 3.17 -2.59 -6.40
N ASN A 64 2.47 -2.89 -5.32
CA ASN A 64 2.75 -2.30 -4.01
C ASN A 64 4.07 -2.79 -3.44
N LEU A 65 4.40 -4.05 -3.66
CA LEU A 65 5.69 -4.62 -3.24
C LEU A 65 6.86 -3.93 -3.94
N LEU A 66 6.80 -3.80 -5.25
CA LEU A 66 7.82 -3.13 -6.04
C LEU A 66 7.93 -1.66 -5.67
N TYR A 67 6.82 -1.00 -5.41
CA TYR A 67 6.80 0.39 -4.99
C TYR A 67 7.47 0.57 -3.63
N SER A 68 7.18 -0.29 -2.67
CA SER A 68 7.81 -0.26 -1.34
C SER A 68 9.31 -0.51 -1.44
N ILE A 69 9.73 -1.49 -2.23
CA ILE A 69 11.14 -1.77 -2.49
C ILE A 69 11.83 -0.56 -3.14
N SER A 70 11.17 0.07 -4.09
CA SER A 70 11.67 1.27 -4.76
C SER A 70 11.97 2.40 -3.76
N ILE A 71 11.06 2.66 -2.83
CA ILE A 71 11.27 3.68 -1.80
C ILE A 71 12.45 3.32 -0.91
N LEU A 72 12.51 2.07 -0.43
CA LEU A 72 13.54 1.63 0.50
C LEU A 72 14.91 1.47 -0.15
N SER A 73 14.94 1.20 -1.45
CA SER A 73 16.18 1.03 -2.22
C SER A 73 16.77 2.36 -2.69
N ASN A 74 16.07 3.47 -2.50
CA ASN A 74 16.59 4.76 -2.89
C ASN A 74 17.83 5.10 -2.04
N PRO A 75 18.94 5.59 -2.63
CA PRO A 75 20.14 5.97 -1.86
C PRO A 75 19.85 6.97 -0.75
N LYS A 76 18.82 7.80 -0.90
CA LYS A 76 18.43 8.77 0.13
C LYS A 76 17.91 8.10 1.41
N ALA A 77 17.43 6.87 1.32
CA ALA A 77 16.92 6.12 2.48
C ALA A 77 18.02 5.72 3.45
N VAL A 78 19.28 5.67 3.02
CA VAL A 78 20.44 5.31 3.84
C VAL A 78 21.47 6.45 3.96
N GLY A 79 21.23 7.56 3.28
CA GLY A 79 22.11 8.72 3.27
C GLY A 79 21.96 9.62 4.51
N PRO A 80 22.70 10.75 4.55
CA PRO A 80 22.61 11.70 5.66
C PRO A 80 21.23 12.33 5.83
N ASP A 81 20.45 12.43 4.75
CA ASP A 81 19.09 12.98 4.75
C ASP A 81 18.00 11.90 4.90
N ARG A 82 18.36 10.72 5.38
CA ARG A 82 17.46 9.57 5.47
C ARG A 82 16.18 9.85 6.25
N TYR A 83 16.28 10.58 7.35
CA TYR A 83 15.11 10.87 8.19
C TYR A 83 14.11 11.77 7.47
N GLU A 84 14.60 12.77 6.77
CA GLU A 84 13.74 13.66 5.98
C GLU A 84 13.08 12.90 4.83
N TYR A 85 13.87 12.14 4.08
CA TYR A 85 13.36 11.33 2.98
C TYR A 85 12.32 10.31 3.43
N LEU A 86 12.62 9.54 4.48
CA LEU A 86 11.71 8.54 5.02
C LEU A 86 10.46 9.16 5.60
N SER A 87 10.58 10.30 6.29
CA SER A 87 9.46 11.04 6.84
C SER A 87 8.51 11.53 5.74
N GLU A 88 9.05 12.05 4.63
CA GLU A 88 8.24 12.48 3.50
C GLU A 88 7.60 11.32 2.74
N SER A 89 8.28 10.18 2.69
CA SER A 89 7.80 8.98 2.01
C SER A 89 6.89 8.12 2.88
N LEU A 90 6.80 8.43 4.18
CA LEU A 90 6.10 7.59 5.16
C LEU A 90 4.63 7.32 4.80
N PRO A 91 3.80 8.30 4.40
CA PRO A 91 2.43 8.01 4.02
C PRO A 91 2.34 7.04 2.84
N PHE A 92 3.20 7.18 1.85
CA PHE A 92 3.23 6.29 0.68
C PHE A 92 3.73 4.91 1.05
N LEU A 93 4.76 4.84 1.88
CA LEU A 93 5.31 3.57 2.36
C LEU A 93 4.31 2.82 3.24
N LEU A 94 3.64 3.53 4.15
CA LEU A 94 2.58 2.95 4.99
C LEU A 94 1.41 2.46 4.15
N GLY A 95 0.98 3.25 3.18
CA GLY A 95 -0.10 2.87 2.28
C GLY A 95 0.23 1.61 1.49
N SER A 96 1.41 1.55 0.92
CA SER A 96 1.86 0.40 0.14
C SER A 96 2.07 -0.84 1.02
N SER A 97 2.74 -0.67 2.16
CA SER A 97 3.01 -1.78 3.08
C SER A 97 1.73 -2.28 3.74
N GLY A 98 0.83 -1.37 4.11
CA GLY A 98 -0.45 -1.72 4.70
C GLY A 98 -1.33 -2.50 3.72
N THR A 99 -1.40 -2.03 2.47
CA THR A 99 -2.12 -2.77 1.43
C THR A 99 -1.49 -4.11 1.14
N LEU A 100 -0.15 -4.24 1.20
CA LEU A 100 0.53 -5.52 1.06
C LEU A 100 0.05 -6.52 2.12
N VAL A 101 -0.03 -6.09 3.38
CA VAL A 101 -0.51 -6.94 4.47
C VAL A 101 -1.94 -7.38 4.22
N PHE A 102 -2.81 -6.44 3.85
CA PHE A 102 -4.22 -6.75 3.57
C PHE A 102 -4.38 -7.62 2.33
N ASP A 103 -3.64 -7.35 1.27
CA ASP A 103 -3.66 -8.17 0.06
C ASP A 103 -3.16 -9.58 0.35
N LEU A 104 -2.14 -9.71 1.22
CA LEU A 104 -1.65 -11.02 1.66
C LEU A 104 -2.74 -11.78 2.41
N VAL A 105 -3.48 -11.11 3.29
CA VAL A 105 -4.62 -11.72 4.00
C VAL A 105 -5.67 -12.19 2.99
N ILE A 106 -5.99 -11.38 1.98
CA ILE A 106 -6.94 -11.76 0.93
C ILE A 106 -6.43 -12.97 0.13
N LEU A 107 -5.13 -13.00 -0.17
CA LEU A 107 -4.52 -14.13 -0.87
C LEU A 107 -4.60 -15.42 -0.04
N VAL A 108 -4.36 -15.32 1.26
CA VAL A 108 -4.51 -16.45 2.18
C VAL A 108 -5.96 -16.90 2.25
N GLN A 109 -6.90 -15.96 2.34
CA GLN A 109 -8.34 -16.29 2.29
C GLN A 109 -8.70 -17.01 1.00
N TYR A 110 -8.16 -16.57 -0.12
CA TYR A 110 -8.36 -17.22 -1.41
C TYR A 110 -7.84 -18.67 -1.39
N ALA A 111 -6.62 -18.87 -0.89
CA ALA A 111 -6.03 -20.19 -0.79
C ALA A 111 -6.85 -21.13 0.13
N MET A 112 -7.43 -20.57 1.20
CA MET A 112 -8.22 -21.34 2.16
C MET A 112 -9.59 -21.71 1.63
N TRP A 113 -10.23 -20.81 0.88
CA TRP A 113 -11.67 -20.92 0.61
C TRP A 113 -12.02 -21.12 -0.86
N HIS A 114 -11.09 -20.95 -1.81
CA HIS A 114 -11.43 -21.07 -3.24
C HIS A 114 -11.81 -22.52 -3.63
N ASP A 115 -11.19 -23.53 -3.00
CA ASP A 115 -11.50 -24.95 -3.28
C ASP A 115 -12.80 -25.43 -2.67
N LYS A 116 -13.27 -24.74 -1.63
CA LYS A 116 -14.52 -25.08 -0.95
C LYS A 116 -15.77 -24.63 -1.70
N HIS A 117 -15.58 -23.83 -2.75
CA HIS A 117 -16.65 -23.26 -3.54
C HIS A 117 -16.65 -23.75 -4.97
N THR A 118 -16.18 -24.95 -5.21
CA THR A 118 -16.62 -25.65 -6.40
C THR A 118 -18.13 -25.66 -6.36
N PRO A 119 -18.82 -25.05 -7.33
CA PRO A 119 -20.26 -25.12 -7.34
C PRO A 119 -20.63 -26.60 -7.33
N ALA A 120 -21.44 -26.97 -6.35
CA ALA A 120 -22.02 -28.31 -6.36
C ALA A 120 -22.58 -28.52 -7.75
N PRO A 121 -22.29 -29.66 -8.40
CA PRO A 121 -22.89 -29.93 -9.69
C PRO A 121 -24.39 -29.73 -9.53
N SER A 122 -24.92 -28.81 -10.32
CA SER A 122 -26.34 -28.54 -10.28
C SER A 122 -27.07 -29.86 -10.39
N SER A 123 -27.73 -30.24 -9.31
CA SER A 123 -28.61 -31.41 -9.36
C SER A 123 -29.63 -31.17 -10.47
N PRO A 124 -29.87 -32.11 -11.31
CA PRO A 124 -30.89 -31.98 -12.34
C PRO A 124 -32.24 -31.70 -11.74
#